data_06dd683559fe9b7d2121f3ff985690aa
#
_entry.id   06dd683559fe9b7d2121f3ff985690aa
#
_cell.length_a   1.000
_cell.length_b   1.000
_cell.length_c   1.000
_cell.angle_alpha   90.00
_cell.angle_beta   90.00
_cell.angle_gamma   90.00
#
_symmetry.space_group_name_H-M   'P 1'
#
loop_
_entity.id
_entity.type
_entity.pdbx_description
1 polymer ?
#
loop_
_entity_poly.entity_id
_entity_poly.type
_entity_poly.pdbx_seq_one_letter_code
_entity_poly.pdbx_strand_id
1 'polypeptide(L)'
;MENEIPEPVLPFLRWLISNVALENDSILLKLGSYVRRMTDISASNVMAYSPMRVKDSFYEALEEPDRLKDLEDFLNGMGIICKLVLKKLPDGQRELYFSHEKLVSFYETASSGTLALVDMYRRLIPKAWTPSFIYLDEFDAFYHYEMSENVMNFLKKKYP
;
A
#
# COMPACT_ATOMS: atom_id res chain seq x y z
N MET A 1 -0.95 29.96 -35.18
CA MET A 1 -1.72 29.89 -33.93
C MET A 1 -1.13 28.73 -33.17
N GLU A 2 -0.17 29.02 -32.29
CA GLU A 2 0.42 28.05 -31.37
C GLU A 2 -0.65 27.70 -30.33
N ASN A 3 -1.01 26.43 -30.26
CA ASN A 3 -1.83 25.91 -29.19
C ASN A 3 -0.99 25.93 -27.91
N GLU A 4 -1.06 26.98 -27.12
CA GLU A 4 -0.58 26.98 -25.75
C GLU A 4 -1.38 25.94 -24.97
N ILE A 5 -0.71 24.84 -24.64
CA ILE A 5 -1.22 23.86 -23.69
C ILE A 5 -1.27 24.61 -22.35
N PRO A 6 -2.44 24.76 -21.71
CA PRO A 6 -2.51 25.46 -20.42
C PRO A 6 -1.62 24.73 -19.43
N GLU A 7 -0.65 25.43 -18.83
CA GLU A 7 0.15 24.88 -17.74
C GLU A 7 -0.79 24.32 -16.65
N PRO A 8 -0.50 23.12 -16.12
CA PRO A 8 -1.31 22.57 -15.04
C PRO A 8 -1.24 23.51 -13.84
N VAL A 9 -2.34 24.18 -13.55
CA VAL A 9 -2.46 25.07 -12.39
C VAL A 9 -2.21 24.24 -11.12
N LEU A 10 -1.06 24.45 -10.50
CA LEU A 10 -0.76 23.82 -9.22
C LEU A 10 -1.82 24.26 -8.20
N PRO A 11 -2.39 23.34 -7.41
CA PRO A 11 -3.30 23.72 -6.34
C PRO A 11 -2.67 24.82 -5.47
N PHE A 12 -3.42 25.86 -5.18
CA PHE A 12 -2.94 27.06 -4.48
C PHE A 12 -2.12 26.74 -3.23
N LEU A 13 -2.55 25.80 -2.41
CA LEU A 13 -1.83 25.40 -1.20
C LEU A 13 -0.44 24.84 -1.54
N ARG A 14 -0.32 24.02 -2.58
CA ARG A 14 0.97 23.47 -3.02
C ARG A 14 1.89 24.55 -3.54
N TRP A 15 1.37 25.49 -4.34
CA TRP A 15 2.10 26.64 -4.81
C TRP A 15 2.60 27.50 -3.63
N LEU A 16 1.71 27.80 -2.66
CA LEU A 16 2.03 28.61 -1.49
C LEU A 16 3.18 28.00 -0.67
N ILE A 17 3.08 26.69 -0.33
CA ILE A 17 4.11 25.98 0.43
C ILE A 17 5.46 25.93 -0.31
N SER A 18 5.45 25.91 -1.65
CA SER A 18 6.65 25.80 -2.46
C SER A 18 7.33 27.15 -2.76
N ASN A 19 6.61 28.26 -2.65
CA ASN A 19 7.10 29.58 -3.10
C ASN A 19 7.19 30.64 -2.00
N VAL A 20 6.62 30.38 -0.83
CA VAL A 20 6.66 31.31 0.30
C VAL A 20 7.61 30.78 1.37
N ALA A 21 8.50 31.65 1.87
CA ALA A 21 9.33 31.33 3.02
C ALA A 21 8.44 31.23 4.27
N LEU A 22 8.18 30.02 4.73
CA LEU A 22 7.36 29.73 5.90
C LEU A 22 8.26 29.38 7.10
N GLU A 23 7.90 29.83 8.28
CA GLU A 23 8.55 29.41 9.51
C GLU A 23 8.32 27.90 9.73
N ASN A 24 9.28 27.22 10.36
CA ASN A 24 9.25 25.76 10.56
C ASN A 24 8.04 25.27 11.35
N ASP A 25 7.43 26.10 12.18
CA ASP A 25 6.25 25.80 12.98
C ASP A 25 4.93 26.27 12.31
N SER A 26 5.02 26.83 11.11
CA SER A 26 3.86 27.32 10.36
C SER A 26 2.76 26.28 10.27
N ILE A 27 1.52 26.73 10.50
CA ILE A 27 0.31 25.90 10.37
C ILE A 27 0.15 25.32 8.98
N LEU A 28 0.63 26.04 7.94
CA LEU A 28 0.58 25.60 6.56
C LEU A 28 1.54 24.41 6.30
N LEU A 29 2.72 24.42 6.90
CA LEU A 29 3.65 23.29 6.83
C LEU A 29 3.11 22.08 7.59
N LYS A 30 2.48 22.29 8.75
CA LYS A 30 1.81 21.23 9.51
C LYS A 30 0.66 20.61 8.70
N LEU A 31 -0.18 21.45 8.09
CA LEU A 31 -1.26 21.01 7.20
C LEU A 31 -0.72 20.23 6.00
N GLY A 32 0.31 20.76 5.33
CA GLY A 32 0.96 20.09 4.21
C GLY A 32 1.54 18.73 4.60
N SER A 33 2.17 18.63 5.78
CA SER A 33 2.65 17.36 6.32
C SER A 33 1.52 16.39 6.65
N TYR A 34 0.42 16.88 7.21
CA TYR A 34 -0.78 16.08 7.48
C TYR A 34 -1.35 15.50 6.19
N VAL A 35 -1.59 16.34 5.18
CA VAL A 35 -2.15 15.91 3.89
C VAL A 35 -1.24 14.90 3.18
N ARG A 36 0.09 15.10 3.20
CA ARG A 36 1.03 14.16 2.58
C ARG A 36 1.01 12.76 3.21
N ARG A 37 0.60 12.65 4.46
CA ARG A 37 0.50 11.39 5.20
C ARG A 37 -0.88 10.76 5.15
N MET A 38 -1.85 11.39 4.46
CA MET A 38 -3.14 10.76 4.20
C MET A 38 -2.95 9.55 3.28
N THR A 39 -3.70 8.52 3.53
CA THR A 39 -3.68 7.28 2.74
C THR A 39 -5.10 6.97 2.31
N ASP A 40 -5.28 6.83 1.01
CA ASP A 40 -6.52 6.39 0.39
C ASP A 40 -6.41 4.91 -0.01
N ILE A 41 -7.41 4.14 0.37
CA ILE A 41 -7.54 2.72 0.02
C ILE A 41 -8.94 2.53 -0.55
N SER A 42 -9.04 2.31 -1.85
CA SER A 42 -10.30 2.08 -2.53
C SER A 42 -10.27 0.84 -3.41
N ALA A 43 -11.42 0.24 -3.62
CA ALA A 43 -11.60 -0.94 -4.48
C ALA A 43 -11.11 -0.68 -5.92
N SER A 44 -11.34 0.51 -6.45
CA SER A 44 -10.90 0.91 -7.80
C SER A 44 -9.37 0.85 -7.97
N ASN A 45 -8.63 1.12 -6.91
CA ASN A 45 -7.16 1.07 -6.93
C ASN A 45 -6.65 -0.39 -6.97
N VAL A 46 -7.40 -1.34 -6.46
CA VAL A 46 -7.04 -2.77 -6.48
C VAL A 46 -7.24 -3.37 -7.87
N MET A 47 -8.30 -2.98 -8.58
CA MET A 47 -8.56 -3.42 -9.96
C MET A 47 -7.47 -3.00 -10.95
N ALA A 48 -6.80 -1.87 -10.69
CA ALA A 48 -5.66 -1.41 -11.49
C ALA A 48 -4.37 -2.19 -11.22
N TYR A 49 -4.41 -3.18 -10.33
CA TYR A 49 -3.26 -3.95 -9.89
C TYR A 49 -2.91 -5.03 -10.94
N SER A 50 -2.01 -4.68 -11.84
CA SER A 50 -1.35 -5.67 -12.69
C SER A 50 -0.12 -6.20 -11.95
N PRO A 51 0.12 -7.53 -11.91
CA PRO A 51 1.33 -8.13 -11.34
C PRO A 51 2.63 -7.51 -11.90
N MET A 52 2.62 -7.05 -13.14
CA MET A 52 3.75 -6.36 -13.80
C MET A 52 4.05 -4.97 -13.23
N ARG A 53 3.24 -4.42 -12.33
CA ARG A 53 3.44 -3.09 -11.73
C ARG A 53 3.79 -3.10 -10.25
N VAL A 54 4.03 -4.26 -9.67
CA VAL A 54 4.66 -4.30 -8.34
C VAL A 54 6.05 -3.74 -8.50
N LYS A 55 6.25 -2.51 -8.01
CA LYS A 55 7.56 -1.86 -8.06
C LYS A 55 8.55 -2.74 -7.31
N ASP A 56 9.74 -2.93 -7.85
CA ASP A 56 10.86 -3.63 -7.21
C ASP A 56 11.05 -3.25 -5.75
N SER A 57 10.74 -2.00 -5.40
CA SER A 57 10.82 -1.47 -4.03
C SER A 57 9.97 -2.21 -2.99
N PHE A 58 8.84 -2.83 -3.37
CA PHE A 58 8.06 -3.64 -2.44
C PHE A 58 8.75 -4.97 -2.14
N TYR A 59 9.24 -5.63 -3.18
CA TYR A 59 9.98 -6.89 -3.03
C TYR A 59 11.31 -6.67 -2.32
N GLU A 60 11.99 -5.54 -2.57
CA GLU A 60 13.20 -5.15 -1.84
C GLU A 60 12.91 -4.98 -0.34
N ALA A 61 11.78 -4.36 0.00
CA ALA A 61 11.36 -4.25 1.38
C ALA A 61 11.07 -5.62 2.03
N LEU A 62 10.57 -6.59 1.26
CA LEU A 62 10.32 -7.96 1.75
C LEU A 62 11.60 -8.80 1.92
N GLU A 63 12.74 -8.36 1.39
CA GLU A 63 14.04 -8.99 1.65
C GLU A 63 14.52 -8.77 3.10
N GLU A 64 14.01 -7.75 3.79
CA GLU A 64 14.27 -7.57 5.22
C GLU A 64 13.70 -8.76 6.01
N PRO A 65 14.48 -9.38 6.92
CA PRO A 65 14.15 -10.68 7.53
C PRO A 65 12.77 -10.74 8.19
N ASP A 66 12.31 -9.62 8.76
CA ASP A 66 11.06 -9.57 9.51
C ASP A 66 9.86 -9.15 8.63
N ARG A 67 10.09 -8.55 7.46
CA ARG A 67 9.02 -8.01 6.62
C ARG A 67 8.19 -9.07 5.91
N LEU A 68 8.84 -10.09 5.40
CA LEU A 68 8.14 -11.21 4.76
C LEU A 68 7.29 -11.95 5.79
N LYS A 69 7.83 -12.15 6.99
CA LYS A 69 7.10 -12.74 8.10
C LYS A 69 5.94 -11.86 8.58
N ASP A 70 6.12 -10.56 8.66
CA ASP A 70 5.07 -9.61 9.04
C ASP A 70 3.91 -9.64 8.02
N LEU A 71 4.21 -9.73 6.71
CA LEU A 71 3.21 -9.94 5.67
C LEU A 71 2.48 -11.29 5.83
N GLU A 72 3.22 -12.36 6.10
CA GLU A 72 2.66 -13.70 6.34
C GLU A 72 1.72 -13.66 7.56
N ASP A 73 2.17 -13.10 8.67
CA ASP A 73 1.39 -12.98 9.91
C ASP A 73 0.16 -12.09 9.71
N PHE A 74 0.28 -11.01 8.91
CA PHE A 74 -0.85 -10.18 8.52
C PHE A 74 -1.90 -10.98 7.74
N LEU A 75 -1.53 -11.71 6.69
CA LEU A 75 -2.46 -12.53 5.90
C LEU A 75 -3.11 -13.63 6.74
N ASN A 76 -2.32 -14.31 7.57
CA ASN A 76 -2.82 -15.33 8.49
C ASN A 76 -3.84 -14.72 9.49
N GLY A 77 -3.59 -13.53 9.99
CA GLY A 77 -4.52 -12.78 10.85
C GLY A 77 -5.82 -12.37 10.15
N MET A 78 -5.82 -12.27 8.81
CA MET A 78 -7.01 -12.05 7.99
C MET A 78 -7.75 -13.35 7.62
N GLY A 79 -7.28 -14.50 8.11
CA GLY A 79 -7.88 -15.81 7.84
C GLY A 79 -7.30 -16.52 6.61
N ILE A 80 -6.25 -15.99 5.98
CA ILE A 80 -5.57 -16.62 4.85
C ILE A 80 -4.37 -17.39 5.38
N ILE A 81 -4.60 -18.66 5.73
CA ILE A 81 -3.54 -19.53 6.25
C ILE A 81 -2.54 -19.84 5.14
N CYS A 82 -1.38 -19.21 5.20
CA CYS A 82 -0.33 -19.37 4.20
C CYS A 82 1.06 -19.29 4.82
N LYS A 83 2.03 -19.79 4.09
CA LYS A 83 3.46 -19.55 4.30
C LYS A 83 4.04 -18.96 3.02
N LEU A 84 4.82 -17.91 3.15
CA LEU A 84 5.36 -17.15 2.03
C LEU A 84 6.85 -17.38 1.84
N VAL A 85 7.29 -17.37 0.60
CA VAL A 85 8.71 -17.40 0.21
C VAL A 85 8.94 -16.39 -0.88
N LEU A 86 9.92 -15.51 -0.69
CA LEU A 86 10.41 -14.61 -1.71
C LEU A 86 11.62 -15.24 -2.41
N LYS A 87 11.62 -15.30 -3.75
CA LYS A 87 12.76 -15.77 -4.53
C LYS A 87 13.24 -14.74 -5.51
N LYS A 88 14.57 -14.68 -5.66
CA LYS A 88 15.21 -13.94 -6.73
C LYS A 88 15.37 -14.87 -7.93
N LEU A 89 14.88 -14.42 -9.07
CA LEU A 89 14.94 -15.14 -10.34
C LEU A 89 16.30 -14.91 -11.04
N PRO A 90 16.66 -15.74 -12.03
CA PRO A 90 17.92 -15.62 -12.75
C PRO A 90 18.10 -14.28 -13.50
N ASP A 91 17.00 -13.63 -13.89
CA ASP A 91 16.95 -12.31 -14.53
C ASP A 91 17.10 -11.14 -13.54
N GLY A 92 17.23 -11.46 -12.23
CA GLY A 92 17.34 -10.50 -11.15
C GLY A 92 16.01 -10.02 -10.59
N GLN A 93 14.89 -10.37 -11.21
CA GLN A 93 13.57 -10.07 -10.67
C GLN A 93 13.29 -10.88 -9.40
N ARG A 94 12.35 -10.40 -8.60
CA ARG A 94 11.90 -11.06 -7.38
C ARG A 94 10.46 -11.49 -7.55
N GLU A 95 10.15 -12.66 -7.04
CA GLU A 95 8.80 -13.22 -7.10
C GLU A 95 8.40 -13.84 -5.76
N LEU A 96 7.15 -13.60 -5.38
CA LEU A 96 6.55 -14.13 -4.16
C LEU A 96 5.82 -15.45 -4.46
N TYR A 97 6.01 -16.42 -3.59
CA TYR A 97 5.41 -17.75 -3.69
C TYR A 97 4.68 -18.13 -2.42
N PHE A 98 3.61 -18.89 -2.56
CA PHE A 98 3.10 -19.73 -1.49
C PHE A 98 4.00 -20.94 -1.32
N SER A 99 4.38 -21.22 -0.07
CA SER A 99 5.18 -22.39 0.29
C SER A 99 4.26 -23.53 0.72
N HIS A 100 3.97 -24.43 -0.22
CA HIS A 100 3.31 -25.72 0.00
C HIS A 100 4.32 -26.86 -0.25
N GLU A 101 3.84 -28.05 -0.58
CA GLU A 101 4.70 -29.14 -1.06
C GLU A 101 5.53 -28.72 -2.28
N LYS A 102 4.96 -27.83 -3.10
CA LYS A 102 5.64 -27.14 -4.19
C LYS A 102 5.43 -25.65 -4.04
N LEU A 103 6.38 -24.87 -4.54
CA LEU A 103 6.21 -23.41 -4.63
C LEU A 103 5.19 -23.08 -5.70
N VAL A 104 4.21 -22.28 -5.35
CA VAL A 104 3.15 -21.83 -6.26
C VAL A 104 3.21 -20.30 -6.34
N SER A 105 3.24 -19.76 -7.55
CA SER A 105 3.30 -18.30 -7.75
C SER A 105 2.15 -17.61 -7.01
N PHE A 106 2.49 -16.64 -6.17
CA PHE A 106 1.52 -15.91 -5.36
C PHE A 106 0.52 -15.17 -6.24
N TYR A 107 1.02 -14.41 -7.20
CA TYR A 107 0.16 -13.54 -8.01
C TYR A 107 -0.70 -14.28 -9.04
N GLU A 108 -0.28 -15.48 -9.45
CA GLU A 108 -1.07 -16.30 -10.37
C GLU A 108 -2.21 -17.04 -9.69
N THR A 109 -2.09 -17.30 -8.38
CA THR A 109 -3.02 -18.17 -7.66
C THR A 109 -3.79 -17.49 -6.54
N ALA A 110 -3.33 -16.35 -6.06
CA ALA A 110 -4.01 -15.61 -5.02
C ALA A 110 -5.38 -15.10 -5.49
N SER A 111 -6.38 -15.17 -4.61
CA SER A 111 -7.70 -14.58 -4.88
C SER A 111 -7.62 -13.05 -4.97
N SER A 112 -8.62 -12.43 -5.60
CA SER A 112 -8.72 -10.96 -5.65
C SER A 112 -8.72 -10.33 -4.26
N GLY A 113 -9.38 -10.94 -3.28
CA GLY A 113 -9.35 -10.50 -1.89
C GLY A 113 -7.96 -10.58 -1.26
N THR A 114 -7.22 -11.66 -1.52
CA THR A 114 -5.83 -11.80 -1.05
C THR A 114 -4.93 -10.72 -1.66
N LEU A 115 -5.07 -10.44 -2.96
CA LEU A 115 -4.32 -9.38 -3.63
C LEU A 115 -4.66 -7.99 -3.09
N ALA A 116 -5.94 -7.75 -2.79
CA ALA A 116 -6.39 -6.51 -2.16
C ALA A 116 -5.79 -6.31 -0.77
N LEU A 117 -5.69 -7.37 0.04
CA LEU A 117 -5.01 -7.33 1.34
C LEU A 117 -3.52 -7.01 1.21
N VAL A 118 -2.83 -7.60 0.24
CA VAL A 118 -1.41 -7.29 0.00
C VAL A 118 -1.22 -5.85 -0.47
N ASP A 119 -2.11 -5.32 -1.31
CA ASP A 119 -2.06 -3.91 -1.70
C ASP A 119 -2.30 -2.98 -0.50
N MET A 120 -3.24 -3.30 0.37
CA MET A 120 -3.47 -2.58 1.62
C MET A 120 -2.24 -2.65 2.53
N TYR A 121 -1.67 -3.83 2.74
CA TYR A 121 -0.44 -4.01 3.51
C TYR A 121 0.67 -3.13 2.96
N ARG A 122 0.93 -3.18 1.67
CA ARG A 122 1.93 -2.38 0.98
C ARG A 122 1.76 -0.87 1.18
N ARG A 123 0.53 -0.41 1.25
CA ARG A 123 0.22 1.03 1.45
C ARG A 123 0.38 1.49 2.88
N LEU A 124 0.10 0.64 3.85
CA LEU A 124 0.02 1.01 5.26
C LEU A 124 1.28 0.66 6.06
N ILE A 125 1.85 -0.52 5.84
CA ILE A 125 2.81 -1.09 6.77
C ILE A 125 4.26 -0.69 6.52
N PRO A 126 4.78 -0.64 5.28
CA PRO A 126 6.20 -0.37 5.04
C PRO A 126 6.58 1.11 5.13
N LYS A 127 5.71 1.97 5.60
CA LYS A 127 6.00 3.41 5.62
C LYS A 127 6.81 3.77 6.87
N ALA A 128 7.84 4.59 6.67
CA ALA A 128 8.64 5.19 7.74
C ALA A 128 7.85 6.19 8.61
N TRP A 129 6.57 6.37 8.34
CA TRP A 129 5.70 7.33 9.01
C TRP A 129 4.29 6.78 9.22
N THR A 130 3.69 7.15 10.33
CA THR A 130 2.29 6.83 10.63
C THR A 130 1.35 7.65 9.75
N PRO A 131 0.34 7.04 9.08
CA PRO A 131 -0.69 7.79 8.40
C PRO A 131 -1.36 8.79 9.33
N SER A 132 -1.59 10.02 8.84
CA SER A 132 -2.35 11.04 9.59
C SER A 132 -3.85 10.82 9.49
N PHE A 133 -4.28 10.20 8.39
CA PHE A 133 -5.66 9.86 8.09
C PHE A 133 -5.70 8.71 7.11
N ILE A 134 -6.60 7.74 7.32
CA ILE A 134 -6.83 6.63 6.41
C ILE A 134 -8.26 6.73 5.92
N TYR A 135 -8.43 6.91 4.60
CA TYR A 135 -9.72 6.88 3.94
C TYR A 135 -9.94 5.50 3.33
N LEU A 136 -11.04 4.87 3.68
CA LEU A 136 -11.44 3.55 3.19
C LEU A 136 -12.73 3.71 2.37
N ASP A 137 -12.63 3.49 1.06
CA ASP A 137 -13.76 3.59 0.14
C ASP A 137 -13.98 2.24 -0.53
N GLU A 138 -15.16 1.66 -0.31
CA GLU A 138 -15.53 0.33 -0.84
C GLU A 138 -14.44 -0.74 -0.57
N PHE A 139 -13.67 -0.58 0.51
CA PHE A 139 -12.52 -1.44 0.80
C PHE A 139 -12.93 -2.90 0.99
N ASP A 140 -14.18 -3.13 1.36
CA ASP A 140 -14.81 -4.44 1.59
C ASP A 140 -15.36 -5.09 0.32
N ALA A 141 -15.27 -4.44 -0.84
CA ALA A 141 -15.78 -4.97 -2.11
C ALA A 141 -15.18 -6.34 -2.51
N PHE A 142 -13.99 -6.68 -1.99
CA PHE A 142 -13.29 -7.94 -2.26
C PHE A 142 -13.30 -8.90 -1.09
N TYR A 143 -13.93 -8.55 0.04
CA TYR A 143 -13.84 -9.32 1.28
C TYR A 143 -15.20 -9.85 1.71
N HIS A 144 -15.19 -11.01 2.35
CA HIS A 144 -16.33 -11.45 3.14
C HIS A 144 -16.38 -10.64 4.44
N TYR A 145 -17.57 -10.55 5.04
CA TYR A 145 -17.82 -9.77 6.25
C TYR A 145 -16.79 -10.00 7.38
N GLU A 146 -16.48 -11.27 7.67
CA GLU A 146 -15.52 -11.64 8.72
C GLU A 146 -14.11 -11.08 8.43
N MET A 147 -13.70 -11.08 7.17
CA MET A 147 -12.40 -10.52 6.76
C MET A 147 -12.40 -9.00 6.89
N SER A 148 -13.49 -8.34 6.51
CA SER A 148 -13.64 -6.89 6.68
C SER A 148 -13.56 -6.48 8.16
N GLU A 149 -14.17 -7.26 9.05
CA GLU A 149 -14.07 -7.07 10.50
C GLU A 149 -12.62 -7.24 11.00
N ASN A 150 -11.91 -8.27 10.55
CA ASN A 150 -10.51 -8.50 10.89
C ASN A 150 -9.62 -7.35 10.43
N VAL A 151 -9.83 -6.83 9.21
CA VAL A 151 -9.14 -5.64 8.70
C VAL A 151 -9.38 -4.44 9.62
N MET A 152 -10.62 -4.15 9.97
CA MET A 152 -10.94 -3.03 10.85
C MET A 152 -10.33 -3.17 12.24
N ASN A 153 -10.34 -4.37 12.80
CA ASN A 153 -9.72 -4.66 14.10
C ASN A 153 -8.19 -4.51 14.04
N PHE A 154 -7.57 -4.96 12.96
CA PHE A 154 -6.14 -4.76 12.71
C PHE A 154 -5.79 -3.28 12.63
N LEU A 155 -6.53 -2.49 11.86
CA LEU A 155 -6.28 -1.05 11.70
C LEU A 155 -6.43 -0.30 13.04
N LYS A 156 -7.50 -0.59 13.81
CA LYS A 156 -7.70 -0.01 15.15
C LYS A 156 -6.58 -0.35 16.13
N LYS A 157 -6.04 -1.56 16.06
CA LYS A 157 -4.93 -2.00 16.93
C LYS A 157 -3.61 -1.33 16.54
N LYS A 158 -3.39 -1.16 15.24
CA LYS A 158 -2.13 -0.62 14.71
C LYS A 158 -2.07 0.91 14.76
N TYR A 159 -3.21 1.55 14.61
CA TYR A 159 -3.36 3.02 14.58
C TYR A 159 -4.43 3.44 15.62
N PRO A 160 -4.10 3.39 16.92
CA PRO A 160 -5.02 3.75 18.00
C PRO A 160 -5.41 5.23 18.00
#